data_c175d7343d8326249c0937ce41e8e435
#
_entry.id   c175d7343d8326249c0937ce41e8e435
#
_cell.length_a   1.000
_cell.length_b   1.000
_cell.length_c   1.000
_cell.angle_alpha   90.00
_cell.angle_beta   90.00
_cell.angle_gamma   90.00
#
_symmetry.space_group_name_H-M   'P 1'
#
loop_
_entity.id
_entity.type
_entity.pdbx_description
1 polymer ?
#
loop_
_entity_poly.entity_id
_entity_poly.type
_entity_poly.pdbx_seq_one_letter_code
_entity_poly.pdbx_strand_id
1 'polypeptide(L)'
;MQIAENTVVSFHYTLTDDQGQVLDSSQGREPLVYLQGVGQIVPGLEKAMEGRQVGDQFKVDVVPEEGYGVRHPELVQEVPREAFQGVEDIQPGMQFQGRGPQGVINVTVTKVEDDKVHIDGNHPLAGQALHFDVQVTDVRAATEEELSHGHVHGEGGHHH
;
A
#
# COMPACT_ATOMS: atom_id res chain seq x y z
N MET A 1 -12.19 22.32 -9.15
CA MET A 1 -11.77 21.31 -10.15
C MET A 1 -12.11 19.93 -9.63
N GLN A 2 -12.64 19.10 -10.46
CA GLN A 2 -12.93 17.70 -10.12
C GLN A 2 -11.70 16.82 -10.38
N ILE A 3 -11.60 15.76 -9.58
CA ILE A 3 -10.55 14.77 -9.79
C ILE A 3 -10.81 14.03 -11.09
N ALA A 4 -9.85 14.05 -11.97
CA ALA A 4 -9.91 13.37 -13.26
C ALA A 4 -8.52 12.89 -13.63
N GLU A 5 -8.43 12.09 -14.68
CA GLU A 5 -7.15 11.65 -15.20
C GLU A 5 -6.23 12.86 -15.42
N ASN A 6 -4.97 12.72 -15.05
CA ASN A 6 -3.95 13.76 -15.17
C ASN A 6 -4.15 14.96 -14.25
N THR A 7 -4.80 14.77 -13.10
CA THR A 7 -4.83 15.77 -12.04
C THR A 7 -3.98 15.32 -10.85
N VAL A 8 -3.43 16.31 -10.15
CA VAL A 8 -2.70 16.07 -8.90
C VAL A 8 -3.66 16.32 -7.75
N VAL A 9 -3.78 15.33 -6.89
CA VAL A 9 -4.76 15.33 -5.81
C VAL A 9 -4.06 15.22 -4.47
N SER A 10 -4.47 16.07 -3.53
CA SER A 10 -4.02 16.00 -2.13
C SER A 10 -5.22 15.62 -1.27
N PHE A 11 -5.04 14.67 -0.38
CA PHE A 11 -6.12 14.25 0.50
C PHE A 11 -5.60 13.71 1.82
N HIS A 12 -6.42 13.85 2.85
CA HIS A 12 -6.20 13.16 4.12
C HIS A 12 -7.03 11.89 4.15
N TYR A 13 -6.51 10.89 4.81
CA TYR A 13 -7.20 9.61 4.89
C TYR A 13 -6.98 8.94 6.25
N THR A 14 -7.91 8.06 6.59
CA THR A 14 -7.74 7.08 7.67
C THR A 14 -8.12 5.73 7.09
N LEU A 15 -7.22 4.77 7.21
CA LEU A 15 -7.41 3.42 6.72
C LEU A 15 -7.66 2.49 7.89
N THR A 16 -8.79 1.78 7.84
CA THR A 16 -9.15 0.81 8.88
C THR A 16 -9.41 -0.55 8.26
N ASP A 17 -9.32 -1.59 9.09
CA ASP A 17 -9.68 -2.96 8.69
C ASP A 17 -11.15 -3.24 9.02
N ASP A 18 -11.58 -4.50 8.81
CA ASP A 18 -12.96 -4.91 9.07
C ASP A 18 -13.36 -4.81 10.54
N GLN A 19 -12.39 -4.71 11.42
CA GLN A 19 -12.63 -4.64 12.87
C GLN A 19 -12.60 -3.21 13.38
N GLY A 20 -12.44 -2.24 12.48
CA GLY A 20 -12.37 -0.83 12.83
C GLY A 20 -11.02 -0.39 13.37
N GLN A 21 -10.02 -1.24 13.29
CA GLN A 21 -8.68 -0.93 13.76
C GLN A 21 -7.96 -0.06 12.73
N VAL A 22 -7.36 1.04 13.17
CA VAL A 22 -6.64 1.93 12.27
C VAL A 22 -5.33 1.28 11.83
N LEU A 23 -5.18 1.11 10.52
CA LEU A 23 -3.98 0.55 9.91
C LEU A 23 -3.01 1.64 9.49
N ASP A 24 -3.52 2.78 9.06
CA ASP A 24 -2.71 3.91 8.63
C ASP A 24 -3.58 5.17 8.65
N SER A 25 -2.95 6.34 8.72
CA SER A 25 -3.67 7.60 8.72
C SER A 25 -2.73 8.74 8.39
N SER A 26 -3.23 9.73 7.66
CA SER A 26 -2.50 10.98 7.41
C SER A 26 -2.85 12.07 8.42
N GLN A 27 -3.73 11.80 9.37
CA GLN A 27 -4.12 12.78 10.38
C GLN A 27 -2.90 13.19 11.23
N GLY A 28 -2.71 14.49 11.39
CA GLY A 28 -1.54 15.02 12.09
C GLY A 28 -0.27 15.06 11.24
N ARG A 29 -0.38 14.72 9.97
CA ARG A 29 0.72 14.73 8.99
C ARG A 29 0.29 15.53 7.77
N GLU A 30 1.19 15.63 6.81
CA GLU A 30 0.85 16.26 5.54
C GLU A 30 -0.10 15.36 4.74
N PRO A 31 -0.99 15.95 3.90
CA PRO A 31 -1.85 15.15 3.04
C PRO A 31 -1.03 14.28 2.09
N LEU A 32 -1.59 13.16 1.72
CA LEU A 32 -1.02 12.33 0.66
C LEU A 32 -1.26 13.03 -0.68
N VAL A 33 -0.24 13.11 -1.52
CA VAL A 33 -0.31 13.72 -2.84
C VAL A 33 -0.03 12.67 -3.89
N TYR A 34 -0.89 12.58 -4.91
CA TYR A 34 -0.71 11.59 -5.97
C TYR A 34 -1.21 12.11 -7.31
N LEU A 35 -0.82 11.43 -8.37
CA LEU A 35 -1.27 11.72 -9.73
C LEU A 35 -2.36 10.73 -10.11
N GLN A 36 -3.55 11.25 -10.41
CA GLN A 36 -4.70 10.41 -10.76
C GLN A 36 -4.52 9.81 -12.16
N GLY A 37 -4.78 8.53 -12.29
CA GLY A 37 -4.80 7.83 -13.57
C GLY A 37 -3.57 7.00 -13.86
N VAL A 38 -2.55 7.01 -12.97
CA VAL A 38 -1.30 6.28 -13.21
C VAL A 38 -1.05 5.15 -12.20
N GLY A 39 -2.02 4.84 -11.37
CA GLY A 39 -1.92 3.68 -10.47
C GLY A 39 -1.03 3.90 -9.26
N GLN A 40 -0.88 5.11 -8.78
CA GLN A 40 -0.04 5.40 -7.61
C GLN A 40 -0.68 5.03 -6.28
N ILE A 41 -2.00 4.86 -6.26
CA ILE A 41 -2.73 4.40 -5.08
C ILE A 41 -3.52 3.15 -5.44
N VAL A 42 -4.08 2.47 -4.44
CA VAL A 42 -4.80 1.23 -4.71
C VAL A 42 -5.96 1.46 -5.69
N PRO A 43 -6.20 0.54 -6.64
CA PRO A 43 -7.17 0.78 -7.71
C PRO A 43 -8.58 1.13 -7.24
N GLY A 44 -9.06 0.49 -6.18
CA GLY A 44 -10.39 0.78 -5.66
C GLY A 44 -10.54 2.19 -5.13
N LEU A 45 -9.48 2.72 -4.52
CA LEU A 45 -9.48 4.10 -4.04
C LEU A 45 -9.37 5.08 -5.20
N GLU A 46 -8.51 4.80 -6.17
CA GLU A 46 -8.35 5.67 -7.33
C GLU A 46 -9.66 5.85 -8.09
N LYS A 47 -10.40 4.76 -8.29
CA LYS A 47 -11.72 4.82 -8.94
C LYS A 47 -12.70 5.66 -8.14
N ALA A 48 -12.71 5.50 -6.83
CA ALA A 48 -13.63 6.23 -5.97
C ALA A 48 -13.32 7.71 -5.88
N MET A 49 -12.06 8.08 -6.09
CA MET A 49 -11.64 9.48 -6.07
C MET A 49 -12.11 10.24 -7.31
N GLU A 50 -12.26 9.55 -8.44
CA GLU A 50 -12.64 10.21 -9.68
C GLU A 50 -13.97 10.95 -9.57
N GLY A 51 -14.00 12.22 -10.01
CA GLY A 51 -15.18 13.07 -9.95
C GLY A 51 -15.39 13.81 -8.62
N ARG A 52 -14.55 13.55 -7.62
CA ARG A 52 -14.64 14.26 -6.35
C ARG A 52 -14.02 15.65 -6.48
N GLN A 53 -14.35 16.50 -5.52
CA GLN A 53 -13.89 17.89 -5.51
C GLN A 53 -13.24 18.22 -4.18
N VAL A 54 -12.51 19.34 -4.15
CA VAL A 54 -11.93 19.87 -2.91
C VAL A 54 -13.04 20.06 -1.87
N GLY A 55 -12.78 19.57 -0.68
CA GLY A 55 -13.73 19.63 0.43
C GLY A 55 -14.63 18.42 0.57
N ASP A 56 -14.64 17.53 -0.43
CA ASP A 56 -15.46 16.32 -0.33
C ASP A 56 -14.91 15.37 0.74
N GLN A 57 -15.81 14.84 1.54
CA GLN A 57 -15.50 13.77 2.49
C GLN A 57 -16.35 12.56 2.14
N PHE A 58 -15.72 11.39 2.13
CA PHE A 58 -16.44 10.17 1.78
C PHE A 58 -15.71 8.97 2.31
N LYS A 59 -16.42 7.84 2.36
CA LYS A 59 -15.85 6.57 2.77
C LYS A 59 -15.83 5.63 1.59
N VAL A 60 -14.76 4.85 1.49
CA VAL A 60 -14.58 3.90 0.42
C VAL A 60 -14.23 2.54 1.01
N ASP A 61 -14.98 1.53 0.61
CA ASP A 61 -14.66 0.14 0.95
C ASP A 61 -13.98 -0.49 -0.25
N VAL A 62 -12.80 -1.04 -0.03
CA VAL A 62 -11.98 -1.60 -1.10
C VAL A 62 -11.82 -3.10 -0.84
N VAL A 63 -12.26 -3.92 -1.81
CA VAL A 63 -12.07 -5.38 -1.73
C VAL A 63 -10.59 -5.72 -1.94
N PRO A 64 -10.12 -6.89 -1.45
CA PRO A 64 -8.69 -7.23 -1.58
C PRO A 64 -8.17 -7.16 -3.01
N GLU A 65 -8.94 -7.58 -3.99
CA GLU A 65 -8.52 -7.57 -5.40
C GLU A 65 -8.24 -6.16 -5.93
N GLU A 66 -8.86 -5.16 -5.35
CA GLU A 66 -8.66 -3.76 -5.74
C GLU A 66 -7.84 -2.98 -4.72
N GLY A 67 -7.31 -3.65 -3.71
CA GLY A 67 -6.46 -3.08 -2.68
C GLY A 67 -5.05 -3.63 -2.77
N TYR A 68 -4.59 -4.26 -1.71
CA TYR A 68 -3.24 -4.83 -1.65
C TYR A 68 -3.18 -6.25 -2.21
N GLY A 69 -4.22 -6.68 -2.88
CA GLY A 69 -4.27 -7.99 -3.53
C GLY A 69 -4.82 -9.07 -2.63
N VAL A 70 -5.16 -10.20 -3.24
CA VAL A 70 -5.60 -11.37 -2.49
C VAL A 70 -4.41 -12.05 -1.84
N ARG A 71 -4.68 -12.78 -0.77
CA ARG A 71 -3.65 -13.55 -0.12
C ARG A 71 -3.38 -14.82 -0.93
N HIS A 72 -2.12 -15.08 -1.23
CA HIS A 72 -1.69 -16.24 -2.01
C HIS A 72 -1.11 -17.30 -1.08
N PRO A 73 -1.78 -18.44 -0.88
CA PRO A 73 -1.26 -19.50 -0.02
C PRO A 73 0.10 -20.04 -0.47
N GLU A 74 0.39 -19.97 -1.76
CA GLU A 74 1.66 -20.46 -2.29
C GLU A 74 2.86 -19.62 -1.87
N LEU A 75 2.63 -18.40 -1.33
CA LEU A 75 3.68 -17.57 -0.79
C LEU A 75 3.96 -17.85 0.68
N VAL A 76 3.16 -18.70 1.29
CA VAL A 76 3.39 -19.17 2.66
C VAL A 76 4.16 -20.49 2.53
N GLN A 77 5.40 -20.53 3.04
CA GLN A 77 6.28 -21.67 2.85
C GLN A 77 7.01 -22.02 4.14
N GLU A 78 7.44 -23.27 4.22
CA GLU A 78 8.38 -23.71 5.24
C GLU A 78 9.74 -23.83 4.58
N VAL A 79 10.75 -23.26 5.21
CA VAL A 79 12.13 -23.41 4.73
C VAL A 79 13.02 -23.96 5.85
N PRO A 80 14.06 -24.73 5.51
CA PRO A 80 15.00 -25.20 6.53
C PRO A 80 15.66 -24.01 7.24
N ARG A 81 15.87 -24.14 8.52
CA ARG A 81 16.55 -23.12 9.28
C ARG A 81 17.95 -22.82 8.73
N GLU A 82 18.58 -23.82 8.13
CA GLU A 82 19.86 -23.69 7.50
C GLU A 82 19.88 -22.67 6.36
N ALA A 83 18.72 -22.41 5.73
CA ALA A 83 18.64 -21.43 4.66
C ALA A 83 18.86 -19.99 5.15
N PHE A 84 18.80 -19.76 6.46
CA PHE A 84 19.06 -18.47 7.07
C PHE A 84 20.47 -18.40 7.63
N GLN A 85 21.45 -18.74 6.84
CA GLN A 85 22.83 -18.71 7.26
C GLN A 85 23.25 -17.31 7.69
N GLY A 86 24.01 -17.24 8.77
CA GLY A 86 24.46 -15.98 9.33
C GLY A 86 23.46 -15.32 10.27
N VAL A 87 22.28 -15.89 10.43
CA VAL A 87 21.28 -15.39 11.38
C VAL A 87 21.14 -16.43 12.50
N GLU A 88 21.61 -16.08 13.66
CA GLU A 88 21.61 -17.01 14.80
C GLU A 88 20.27 -17.06 15.53
N ASP A 89 19.60 -15.93 15.59
CA ASP A 89 18.38 -15.79 16.36
C ASP A 89 17.24 -15.33 15.46
N ILE A 90 16.52 -16.28 14.90
CA ILE A 90 15.37 -15.99 14.03
C ILE A 90 14.13 -15.97 14.89
N GLN A 91 13.36 -14.89 14.79
CA GLN A 91 12.14 -14.72 15.57
C GLN A 91 10.95 -14.35 14.69
N PRO A 92 9.72 -14.70 15.10
CA PRO A 92 8.53 -14.26 14.38
C PRO A 92 8.48 -12.73 14.25
N GLY A 93 8.07 -12.25 13.08
CA GLY A 93 8.03 -10.83 12.79
C GLY A 93 9.24 -10.29 12.06
N MET A 94 10.34 -11.04 12.03
CA MET A 94 11.53 -10.63 11.27
C MET A 94 11.25 -10.73 9.78
N GLN A 95 11.86 -9.81 9.01
CA GLN A 95 11.69 -9.77 7.57
C GLN A 95 13.01 -10.07 6.87
N PHE A 96 12.92 -10.82 5.78
CA PHE A 96 14.07 -11.19 4.96
C PHE A 96 13.70 -11.03 3.49
N GLN A 97 14.72 -10.98 2.64
CA GLN A 97 14.53 -11.03 1.21
C GLN A 97 14.76 -12.45 0.72
N GLY A 98 13.81 -12.96 -0.06
CA GLY A 98 13.92 -14.27 -0.67
C GLY A 98 13.77 -14.16 -2.17
N ARG A 99 14.00 -15.27 -2.86
CA ARG A 99 13.80 -15.34 -4.30
C ARG A 99 12.53 -16.11 -4.60
N GLY A 100 11.64 -15.48 -5.35
CA GLY A 100 10.44 -16.13 -5.84
C GLY A 100 10.47 -16.28 -7.34
N PRO A 101 9.40 -16.85 -7.92
CA PRO A 101 9.31 -17.07 -9.38
C PRO A 101 9.44 -15.78 -10.20
N GLN A 102 9.11 -14.65 -9.61
CA GLN A 102 9.12 -13.35 -10.29
C GLN A 102 10.26 -12.46 -9.84
N GLY A 103 11.25 -13.01 -9.12
CA GLY A 103 12.39 -12.25 -8.65
C GLY A 103 12.46 -12.18 -7.13
N VAL A 104 13.09 -11.12 -6.62
CA VAL A 104 13.28 -10.95 -5.18
C VAL A 104 11.97 -10.51 -4.53
N ILE A 105 11.59 -11.19 -3.46
CA ILE A 105 10.40 -10.84 -2.67
C ILE A 105 10.79 -10.68 -1.21
N ASN A 106 10.03 -9.87 -0.50
CA ASN A 106 10.19 -9.74 0.94
C ASN A 106 9.30 -10.75 1.63
N VAL A 107 9.87 -11.48 2.58
CA VAL A 107 9.13 -12.48 3.36
C VAL A 107 9.18 -12.12 4.83
N THR A 108 8.13 -12.48 5.54
CA THR A 108 8.03 -12.26 6.99
C THR A 108 7.99 -13.62 7.68
N VAL A 109 8.79 -13.75 8.73
CA VAL A 109 8.79 -14.96 9.55
C VAL A 109 7.51 -14.97 10.40
N THR A 110 6.73 -16.05 10.27
CA THR A 110 5.48 -16.19 11.03
C THR A 110 5.61 -17.15 12.20
N LYS A 111 6.50 -18.15 12.07
CA LYS A 111 6.73 -19.13 13.12
C LYS A 111 8.13 -19.71 13.00
N VAL A 112 8.77 -20.01 14.10
CA VAL A 112 10.09 -20.65 14.12
C VAL A 112 10.00 -21.97 14.85
N GLU A 113 10.44 -23.03 14.21
CA GLU A 113 10.57 -24.35 14.82
C GLU A 113 12.06 -24.72 14.92
N ASP A 114 12.37 -25.84 15.55
CA ASP A 114 13.77 -26.21 15.80
C ASP A 114 14.60 -26.36 14.52
N ASP A 115 13.99 -26.91 13.47
CA ASP A 115 14.69 -27.22 12.24
C ASP A 115 14.15 -26.49 11.00
N LYS A 116 13.09 -25.73 11.17
CA LYS A 116 12.48 -25.03 10.03
C LYS A 116 11.83 -23.71 10.46
N VAL A 117 11.64 -22.85 9.46
CA VAL A 117 11.08 -21.52 9.64
C VAL A 117 9.91 -21.38 8.68
N HIS A 118 8.78 -20.91 9.20
CA HIS A 118 7.62 -20.60 8.39
C HIS A 118 7.69 -19.15 7.94
N ILE A 119 7.56 -18.92 6.64
CA ILE A 119 7.62 -17.58 6.05
C ILE A 119 6.38 -17.29 5.24
N ASP A 120 6.08 -16.01 5.09
CA ASP A 120 4.94 -15.54 4.32
C ASP A 120 5.40 -14.38 3.44
N GLY A 121 5.29 -14.55 2.12
CA GLY A 121 5.68 -13.54 1.14
C GLY A 121 4.55 -12.61 0.73
N ASN A 122 3.36 -12.75 1.31
CA ASN A 122 2.25 -11.85 1.03
C ASN A 122 2.47 -10.47 1.65
N HIS A 123 1.88 -9.46 1.02
CA HIS A 123 1.82 -8.14 1.65
C HIS A 123 1.09 -8.27 2.99
N PRO A 124 1.51 -7.53 4.04
CA PRO A 124 0.85 -7.62 5.34
C PRO A 124 -0.66 -7.38 5.31
N LEU A 125 -1.13 -6.58 4.35
CA LEU A 125 -2.56 -6.27 4.21
C LEU A 125 -3.23 -7.08 3.10
N ALA A 126 -2.54 -8.04 2.49
CA ALA A 126 -3.13 -8.88 1.45
C ALA A 126 -4.26 -9.72 2.03
N GLY A 127 -5.33 -9.87 1.26
CA GLY A 127 -6.51 -10.63 1.68
C GLY A 127 -7.44 -9.89 2.61
N GLN A 128 -7.13 -8.63 2.93
CA GLN A 128 -7.98 -7.82 3.80
C GLN A 128 -8.76 -6.80 3.01
N ALA A 129 -10.04 -6.64 3.34
CA ALA A 129 -10.82 -5.52 2.85
C ALA A 129 -10.34 -4.26 3.58
N LEU A 130 -10.33 -3.15 2.87
CA LEU A 130 -9.83 -1.88 3.38
C LEU A 130 -10.96 -0.87 3.43
N HIS A 131 -10.97 -0.07 4.49
CA HIS A 131 -11.98 0.97 4.65
C HIS A 131 -11.27 2.31 4.78
N PHE A 132 -11.43 3.14 3.75
CA PHE A 132 -10.83 4.46 3.72
C PHE A 132 -11.85 5.53 4.07
N ASP A 133 -11.46 6.43 4.96
CA ASP A 133 -12.20 7.66 5.21
C ASP A 133 -11.36 8.79 4.61
N VAL A 134 -11.89 9.47 3.59
CA VAL A 134 -11.10 10.38 2.75
C VAL A 134 -11.65 11.79 2.82
N GLN A 135 -10.73 12.76 2.90
CA GLN A 135 -11.07 14.17 2.78
C GLN A 135 -10.16 14.81 1.74
N VAL A 136 -10.74 15.25 0.65
CA VAL A 136 -9.98 15.90 -0.43
C VAL A 136 -9.61 17.31 -0.02
N THR A 137 -8.32 17.64 -0.04
CA THR A 137 -7.83 18.94 0.38
C THR A 137 -7.45 19.83 -0.79
N ASP A 138 -6.98 19.25 -1.91
CA ASP A 138 -6.60 20.05 -3.08
C ASP A 138 -6.67 19.20 -4.34
N VAL A 139 -6.99 19.83 -5.46
CA VAL A 139 -6.98 19.20 -6.80
C VAL A 139 -6.47 20.25 -7.78
N ARG A 140 -5.46 19.89 -8.56
CA ARG A 140 -4.92 20.77 -9.61
C ARG A 140 -4.56 19.97 -10.84
N ALA A 141 -4.44 20.66 -11.98
CA ALA A 141 -3.95 20.00 -13.18
C ALA A 141 -2.47 19.63 -13.03
N ALA A 142 -2.09 18.47 -13.54
CA ALA A 142 -0.70 18.06 -13.55
C ALA A 142 0.08 18.88 -14.59
N THR A 143 1.36 19.11 -14.32
CA THR A 143 2.25 19.75 -15.27
C THR A 143 2.72 18.71 -16.30
N GLU A 144 3.21 19.18 -17.44
CA GLU A 144 3.78 18.28 -18.45
C GLU A 144 4.94 17.46 -17.89
N GLU A 145 5.74 18.07 -17.04
CA GLU A 145 6.86 17.38 -16.41
C GLU A 145 6.37 16.27 -15.46
N GLU A 146 5.33 16.54 -14.68
CA GLU A 146 4.74 15.53 -13.82
C GLU A 146 4.16 14.36 -14.62
N LEU A 147 3.49 14.64 -15.72
CA LEU A 147 2.94 13.61 -16.58
C LEU A 147 4.04 12.80 -17.26
N SER A 148 5.11 13.45 -17.68
CA SER A 148 6.21 12.81 -18.34
C SER A 148 6.97 11.84 -17.43
N HIS A 149 7.12 12.20 -16.16
CA HIS A 149 7.84 11.37 -15.20
C HIS A 149 6.93 10.46 -14.37
N GLY A 150 5.61 10.65 -14.46
CA GLY A 150 4.66 9.82 -13.72
C GLY A 150 4.66 10.05 -12.23
N HIS A 151 5.20 11.16 -11.75
CA HIS A 151 5.17 11.47 -10.33
C HIS A 151 4.98 12.97 -10.09
N VAL A 152 4.65 13.30 -8.86
CA VAL A 152 4.20 14.61 -8.47
C VAL A 152 5.34 15.47 -7.96
N HIS A 153 5.35 16.75 -8.39
CA HIS A 153 6.18 17.78 -7.79
C HIS A 153 5.34 18.58 -6.84
N GLY A 154 5.89 19.00 -5.73
CA GLY A 154 5.22 19.86 -4.80
C GLY A 154 5.52 19.47 -3.37
N GLU A 155 4.76 20.04 -2.44
CA GLU A 155 4.95 19.79 -1.03
C GLU A 155 4.79 18.32 -0.71
N GLY A 156 5.78 17.74 -0.07
CA GLY A 156 5.77 16.35 0.31
C GLY A 156 5.85 15.38 -0.84
N GLY A 157 5.86 15.86 -2.06
CA GLY A 157 5.86 15.01 -3.24
C GLY A 157 7.21 14.80 -3.87
N HIS A 158 8.24 15.20 -3.17
CA HIS A 158 9.52 15.02 -3.74
C HIS A 158 10.20 13.89 -3.07
N HIS A 159 10.85 13.47 -3.58
CA HIS A 159 11.62 12.73 -3.12
C HIS A 159 11.62 11.70 -2.72
N HIS A 160 11.92 11.37 -2.89
CA HIS A 160 12.39 10.45 -2.56
C HIS A 160 12.87 9.64 -3.19
#